data_41fe155bfe657ab4ebf87e6b8711a507
#
_entry.id   41fe155bfe657ab4ebf87e6b8711a507
#
_cell.length_a   1.000
_cell.length_b   1.000
_cell.length_c   1.000
_cell.angle_alpha   90.00
_cell.angle_beta   90.00
_cell.angle_gamma   90.00
#
_symmetry.space_group_name_H-M   'P 1'
#
loop_
_entity.id
_entity.type
_entity.pdbx_description
1 polymer ?
#
loop_
_entity_poly.entity_id
_entity_poly.type
_entity_poly.pdbx_seq_one_letter_code
_entity_poly.pdbx_strand_id
1 'polypeptide(L)'
;MEPDFSPPTFIPLDFHEISFGEQTRKADEFFEMLSRRRTVRDYSDRAVPLELIEKAIATAGTAPSGANMQPWRFVVVRDAEVKKKIREAAEKEEYESYHSRMSEKWLRRLALLGTDEHKPFLEIAPYLIVVFRINSITEDGETEPTYYSQESVGIAVGLLLAALHNMGLATLTHTPSPMKFLQEILGRPKNEVPFVLIPVGFPAENAKVPDIRRKSLEEIMCVV
;
A
#
# COMPACT_ATOMS: atom_id res chain seq x y z
N MET A 1 12.85 35.79 -19.75
CA MET A 1 13.91 34.78 -19.93
C MET A 1 13.21 33.52 -20.43
N GLU A 2 13.52 33.03 -21.61
CA GLU A 2 13.02 31.73 -22.04
C GLU A 2 13.62 30.67 -21.14
N PRO A 3 12.84 29.67 -20.67
CA PRO A 3 13.36 28.60 -19.86
C PRO A 3 14.45 27.84 -20.65
N ASP A 4 15.62 27.66 -20.05
CA ASP A 4 16.72 26.89 -20.62
C ASP A 4 16.42 25.40 -20.51
N PHE A 5 15.85 24.83 -21.57
CA PHE A 5 15.60 23.40 -21.64
C PHE A 5 16.84 22.71 -22.23
N SER A 6 17.68 22.15 -21.34
CA SER A 6 18.71 21.22 -21.80
C SER A 6 18.07 20.03 -22.53
N PRO A 7 18.56 19.61 -23.70
CA PRO A 7 17.97 18.47 -24.41
C PRO A 7 18.08 17.18 -23.57
N PRO A 8 17.07 16.31 -23.62
CA PRO A 8 17.07 15.07 -22.85
C PRO A 8 18.19 14.13 -23.33
N THR A 9 18.81 13.43 -22.38
CA THR A 9 19.76 12.36 -22.69
C THR A 9 19.04 11.02 -22.77
N PHE A 10 19.27 10.26 -23.86
CA PHE A 10 18.70 8.93 -24.04
C PHE A 10 19.77 7.85 -23.89
N ILE A 11 19.39 6.71 -23.31
CA ILE A 11 20.19 5.49 -23.24
C ILE A 11 19.47 4.35 -23.97
N PRO A 12 20.19 3.34 -24.50
CA PRO A 12 19.55 2.14 -25.08
C PRO A 12 18.63 1.45 -24.08
N LEU A 13 17.46 1.01 -24.55
CA LEU A 13 16.54 0.21 -23.76
C LEU A 13 17.13 -1.20 -23.57
N ASP A 14 17.33 -1.60 -22.29
CA ASP A 14 17.66 -2.96 -21.91
C ASP A 14 16.36 -3.79 -21.84
N PHE A 15 16.02 -4.47 -22.94
CA PHE A 15 14.80 -5.29 -23.06
C PHE A 15 15.12 -6.66 -23.63
N HIS A 16 14.69 -7.70 -22.92
CA HIS A 16 14.86 -9.08 -23.35
C HIS A 16 13.52 -9.64 -23.84
N GLU A 17 13.46 -9.95 -25.13
CA GLU A 17 12.34 -10.66 -25.71
C GLU A 17 12.39 -12.14 -25.28
N ILE A 18 11.24 -12.67 -24.89
CA ILE A 18 11.06 -14.08 -24.51
C ILE A 18 10.07 -14.75 -25.45
N SER A 19 10.17 -16.09 -25.61
CA SER A 19 9.28 -16.85 -26.48
C SER A 19 7.83 -16.77 -26.02
N PHE A 20 6.89 -16.94 -26.96
CA PHE A 20 5.45 -16.94 -26.66
C PHE A 20 5.08 -17.99 -25.59
N GLY A 21 5.66 -19.20 -25.64
CA GLY A 21 5.43 -20.22 -24.61
C GLY A 21 5.90 -19.80 -23.22
N GLU A 22 7.01 -19.06 -23.13
CA GLU A 22 7.50 -18.53 -21.86
C GLU A 22 6.65 -17.35 -21.39
N GLN A 23 6.16 -16.50 -22.31
CA GLN A 23 5.22 -15.42 -21.96
C GLN A 23 3.95 -15.99 -21.30
N THR A 24 3.35 -17.02 -21.93
CA THR A 24 2.15 -17.69 -21.41
C THR A 24 2.41 -18.28 -20.02
N ARG A 25 3.48 -19.06 -19.86
CA ARG A 25 3.84 -19.66 -18.56
C ARG A 25 4.01 -18.60 -17.46
N LYS A 26 4.75 -17.53 -17.73
CA LYS A 26 4.96 -16.45 -16.76
C LYS A 26 3.67 -15.71 -16.41
N ALA A 27 2.79 -15.51 -17.40
CA ALA A 27 1.49 -14.88 -17.16
C ALA A 27 0.61 -15.74 -16.25
N ASP A 28 0.54 -17.05 -16.49
CA ASP A 28 -0.23 -17.99 -15.69
C ASP A 28 0.31 -18.09 -14.25
N GLU A 29 1.62 -18.24 -14.08
CA GLU A 29 2.27 -18.31 -12.77
C GLU A 29 2.03 -17.03 -11.94
N PHE A 30 2.15 -15.87 -12.56
CA PHE A 30 1.93 -14.58 -11.88
C PHE A 30 0.46 -14.38 -11.51
N PHE A 31 -0.46 -14.70 -12.43
CA PHE A 31 -1.90 -14.64 -12.16
C PHE A 31 -2.30 -15.60 -11.04
N GLU A 32 -1.85 -16.84 -11.09
CA GLU A 32 -2.14 -17.84 -10.05
C GLU A 32 -1.63 -17.39 -8.68
N MET A 33 -0.41 -16.89 -8.61
CA MET A 33 0.18 -16.35 -7.39
C MET A 33 -0.67 -15.21 -6.82
N LEU A 34 -1.02 -14.20 -7.63
CA LEU A 34 -1.83 -13.05 -7.17
C LEU A 34 -3.28 -13.42 -6.87
N SER A 35 -3.83 -14.46 -7.51
CA SER A 35 -5.18 -14.95 -7.23
C SER A 35 -5.35 -15.44 -5.81
N ARG A 36 -4.29 -15.97 -5.20
CA ARG A 36 -4.26 -16.42 -3.80
C ARG A 36 -4.12 -15.29 -2.78
N ARG A 37 -3.73 -14.08 -3.21
CA ARG A 37 -3.59 -12.94 -2.30
C ARG A 37 -4.92 -12.56 -1.67
N ARG A 38 -4.95 -12.48 -0.34
CA ARG A 38 -6.12 -12.07 0.43
C ARG A 38 -5.73 -10.95 1.42
N THR A 39 -6.72 -10.16 1.84
CA THR A 39 -6.61 -9.23 2.96
C THR A 39 -6.70 -10.02 4.26
N VAL A 40 -5.63 -9.99 5.07
CA VAL A 40 -5.50 -10.74 6.31
C VAL A 40 -5.61 -9.79 7.51
N ARG A 41 -6.35 -10.19 8.55
CA ARG A 41 -6.50 -9.45 9.81
C ARG A 41 -5.99 -10.21 11.03
N ASP A 42 -5.75 -11.52 10.88
CA ASP A 42 -5.21 -12.38 11.91
C ASP A 42 -3.74 -12.63 11.63
N TYR A 43 -2.86 -11.96 12.37
CA TYR A 43 -1.42 -12.06 12.23
C TYR A 43 -0.79 -12.88 13.35
N SER A 44 0.32 -13.53 13.02
CA SER A 44 1.27 -14.07 13.96
C SER A 44 2.31 -12.98 14.32
N ASP A 45 2.84 -13.03 15.53
CA ASP A 45 3.97 -12.21 15.99
C ASP A 45 5.33 -12.70 15.48
N ARG A 46 5.33 -13.77 14.67
CA ARG A 46 6.55 -14.35 14.09
C ARG A 46 7.37 -13.29 13.37
N ALA A 47 8.65 -13.20 13.74
CA ALA A 47 9.56 -12.22 13.17
C ALA A 47 9.70 -12.36 11.64
N VAL A 48 9.78 -11.24 10.97
CA VAL A 48 10.07 -11.12 9.54
C VAL A 48 11.41 -10.40 9.39
N PRO A 49 12.36 -10.92 8.58
CA PRO A 49 13.61 -10.22 8.31
C PRO A 49 13.37 -8.85 7.67
N LEU A 50 14.04 -7.81 8.17
CA LEU A 50 13.90 -6.44 7.65
C LEU A 50 14.26 -6.34 6.17
N GLU A 51 15.25 -7.13 5.72
CA GLU A 51 15.68 -7.18 4.31
C GLU A 51 14.56 -7.53 3.34
N LEU A 52 13.57 -8.32 3.75
CA LEU A 52 12.39 -8.62 2.93
C LEU A 52 11.49 -7.39 2.77
N ILE A 53 11.35 -6.62 3.84
CA ILE A 53 10.58 -5.36 3.80
C ILE A 53 11.29 -4.33 2.91
N GLU A 54 12.61 -4.19 3.07
CA GLU A 54 13.44 -3.31 2.26
C GLU A 54 13.36 -3.69 0.77
N LYS A 55 13.44 -4.99 0.45
CA LYS A 55 13.32 -5.48 -0.93
C LYS A 55 11.92 -5.19 -1.52
N ALA A 56 10.86 -5.36 -0.74
CA ALA A 56 9.50 -5.03 -1.18
C ALA A 56 9.33 -3.53 -1.44
N ILE A 57 9.88 -2.68 -0.57
CA ILE A 57 9.86 -1.22 -0.76
C ILE A 57 10.70 -0.81 -1.97
N ALA A 58 11.88 -1.41 -2.16
CA ALA A 58 12.68 -1.17 -3.36
C ALA A 58 11.91 -1.54 -4.64
N THR A 59 11.18 -2.68 -4.63
CA THR A 59 10.30 -3.06 -5.75
C THR A 59 9.17 -2.04 -5.95
N ALA A 60 8.54 -1.56 -4.89
CA ALA A 60 7.53 -0.49 -4.98
C ALA A 60 8.10 0.80 -5.58
N GLY A 61 9.35 1.13 -5.24
CA GLY A 61 10.07 2.30 -5.74
C GLY A 61 10.36 2.26 -7.24
N THR A 62 10.20 1.12 -7.92
CA THR A 62 10.32 1.02 -9.40
C THR A 62 9.06 1.45 -10.14
N ALA A 63 8.00 1.85 -9.43
CA ALA A 63 6.76 2.31 -10.03
C ALA A 63 6.99 3.53 -10.93
N PRO A 64 6.27 3.65 -12.05
CA PRO A 64 6.25 4.89 -12.82
C PRO A 64 5.55 6.00 -12.02
N SER A 65 5.94 7.26 -12.28
CA SER A 65 5.29 8.41 -11.65
C SER A 65 5.25 9.61 -12.61
N GLY A 66 4.30 10.52 -12.40
CA GLY A 66 4.18 11.74 -13.17
C GLY A 66 5.49 12.53 -13.11
N ALA A 67 6.05 12.89 -14.29
CA ALA A 67 7.35 13.55 -14.46
C ALA A 67 8.51 12.90 -13.67
N ASN A 68 8.41 11.59 -13.38
CA ASN A 68 9.37 10.86 -12.54
C ASN A 68 9.60 11.47 -11.15
N MET A 69 8.59 12.16 -10.60
CA MET A 69 8.69 12.86 -9.30
C MET A 69 8.73 11.93 -8.10
N GLN A 70 8.35 10.64 -8.26
CA GLN A 70 8.40 9.58 -7.23
C GLN A 70 7.80 10.04 -5.89
N PRO A 71 6.53 10.49 -5.87
CA PRO A 71 5.92 11.24 -4.77
C PRO A 71 5.46 10.33 -3.62
N TRP A 72 6.31 9.42 -3.18
CA TRP A 72 6.02 8.46 -2.11
C TRP A 72 7.08 8.48 -1.02
N ARG A 73 6.64 8.22 0.20
CA ARG A 73 7.47 7.93 1.36
C ARG A 73 6.92 6.71 2.07
N PHE A 74 7.75 5.70 2.25
CA PHE A 74 7.41 4.50 3.02
C PHE A 74 8.06 4.62 4.40
N VAL A 75 7.25 4.61 5.45
CA VAL A 75 7.71 4.63 6.84
C VAL A 75 7.46 3.26 7.44
N VAL A 76 8.53 2.57 7.82
CA VAL A 76 8.47 1.23 8.43
C VAL A 76 8.47 1.36 9.94
N VAL A 77 7.41 0.89 10.58
CA VAL A 77 7.25 0.92 12.04
C VAL A 77 7.35 -0.50 12.57
N ARG A 78 8.30 -0.73 13.49
CA ARG A 78 8.50 -1.98 14.23
C ARG A 78 8.49 -1.80 15.74
N ASP A 79 8.66 -0.57 16.21
CA ASP A 79 8.63 -0.23 17.63
C ASP A 79 7.24 -0.48 18.22
N ALA A 80 7.19 -1.25 19.32
CA ALA A 80 5.94 -1.67 19.93
C ALA A 80 5.12 -0.50 20.49
N GLU A 81 5.78 0.48 21.10
CA GLU A 81 5.10 1.65 21.67
C GLU A 81 4.53 2.57 20.57
N VAL A 82 5.23 2.69 19.45
CA VAL A 82 4.72 3.43 18.28
C VAL A 82 3.55 2.70 17.64
N LYS A 83 3.62 1.37 17.47
CA LYS A 83 2.50 0.55 16.98
C LYS A 83 1.26 0.67 17.87
N LYS A 84 1.45 0.63 19.20
CA LYS A 84 0.38 0.84 20.18
C LYS A 84 -0.30 2.20 20.02
N LYS A 85 0.49 3.28 19.93
CA LYS A 85 -0.05 4.64 19.69
C LYS A 85 -0.83 4.73 18.39
N ILE A 86 -0.34 4.09 17.32
CA ILE A 86 -1.04 4.02 16.02
C ILE A 86 -2.36 3.26 16.16
N ARG A 87 -2.38 2.12 16.85
CA ARG A 87 -3.60 1.34 17.09
C ARG A 87 -4.64 2.16 17.85
N GLU A 88 -4.25 2.74 18.99
CA GLU A 88 -5.17 3.52 19.83
C GLU A 88 -5.78 4.71 19.07
N ALA A 89 -4.96 5.42 18.30
CA ALA A 89 -5.45 6.52 17.47
C ALA A 89 -6.36 6.04 16.31
N ALA A 90 -6.00 4.92 15.66
CA ALA A 90 -6.82 4.33 14.61
C ALA A 90 -8.17 3.84 15.13
N GLU A 91 -8.20 3.13 16.26
CA GLU A 91 -9.43 2.64 16.90
C GLU A 91 -10.35 3.79 17.33
N LYS A 92 -9.79 4.90 17.80
CA LYS A 92 -10.57 6.11 18.10
C LYS A 92 -11.26 6.66 16.84
N GLU A 93 -10.56 6.78 15.73
CA GLU A 93 -11.14 7.26 14.46
C GLU A 93 -12.16 6.26 13.89
N GLU A 94 -11.91 4.96 14.02
CA GLU A 94 -12.83 3.90 13.61
C GLU A 94 -14.09 3.93 14.48
N TYR A 95 -13.98 4.07 15.81
CA TYR A 95 -15.12 4.21 16.70
C TYR A 95 -16.06 5.34 16.24
N GLU A 96 -15.50 6.54 16.03
CA GLU A 96 -16.26 7.68 15.52
C GLU A 96 -16.88 7.40 14.14
N SER A 97 -16.17 6.66 13.29
CA SER A 97 -16.66 6.31 11.96
C SER A 97 -17.83 5.33 12.02
N TYR A 98 -17.69 4.27 12.81
CA TYR A 98 -18.74 3.24 12.95
C TYR A 98 -20.02 3.78 13.63
N HIS A 99 -19.87 4.72 14.62
CA HIS A 99 -21.00 5.18 15.42
C HIS A 99 -21.63 6.49 14.94
N SER A 100 -20.94 7.26 14.08
CA SER A 100 -21.45 8.58 13.69
C SER A 100 -21.28 8.96 12.23
N ARG A 101 -20.20 8.55 11.55
CA ARG A 101 -19.85 9.06 10.22
C ARG A 101 -20.31 8.16 9.07
N MET A 102 -20.38 6.84 9.29
CA MET A 102 -20.71 5.88 8.24
C MET A 102 -22.21 5.73 8.06
N SER A 103 -22.67 5.65 6.79
CA SER A 103 -24.04 5.31 6.48
C SER A 103 -24.33 3.85 6.78
N GLU A 104 -25.60 3.50 7.09
CA GLU A 104 -26.02 2.10 7.27
C GLU A 104 -25.65 1.20 6.09
N LYS A 105 -25.73 1.73 4.87
CA LYS A 105 -25.34 0.98 3.67
C LYS A 105 -23.87 0.61 3.68
N TRP A 106 -23.02 1.50 4.19
CA TRP A 106 -21.58 1.24 4.32
C TRP A 106 -21.31 0.23 5.43
N LEU A 107 -21.92 0.39 6.60
CA LEU A 107 -21.80 -0.54 7.72
C LEU A 107 -22.20 -1.97 7.32
N ARG A 108 -23.29 -2.14 6.57
CA ARG A 108 -23.69 -3.45 6.01
C ARG A 108 -22.65 -4.06 5.09
N ARG A 109 -21.93 -3.27 4.30
CA ARG A 109 -20.83 -3.75 3.46
C ARG A 109 -19.62 -4.18 4.27
N LEU A 110 -19.28 -3.44 5.33
CA LEU A 110 -18.18 -3.77 6.22
C LEU A 110 -18.45 -5.03 7.05
N ALA A 111 -19.70 -5.23 7.47
CA ALA A 111 -20.12 -6.43 8.20
C ALA A 111 -19.81 -7.71 7.41
N LEU A 112 -19.92 -7.70 6.08
CA LEU A 112 -19.57 -8.85 5.24
C LEU A 112 -18.06 -9.15 5.22
N LEU A 113 -17.24 -8.19 5.65
CA LEU A 113 -15.79 -8.34 5.74
C LEU A 113 -15.31 -8.78 7.12
N GLY A 114 -16.22 -8.89 8.09
CA GLY A 114 -15.89 -9.29 9.47
C GLY A 114 -14.93 -8.29 10.14
N THR A 115 -15.14 -6.99 9.92
CA THR A 115 -14.31 -5.92 10.52
C THR A 115 -15.18 -4.99 11.35
N ASP A 116 -14.64 -4.52 12.46
CA ASP A 116 -15.23 -3.61 13.42
C ASP A 116 -14.24 -2.48 13.77
N GLU A 117 -14.50 -1.73 14.84
CA GLU A 117 -13.63 -0.65 15.31
C GLU A 117 -12.32 -1.13 15.95
N HIS A 118 -12.21 -2.40 16.36
CA HIS A 118 -11.02 -2.94 17.02
C HIS A 118 -9.97 -3.40 16.01
N LYS A 119 -8.72 -2.97 16.20
CA LYS A 119 -7.61 -3.20 15.26
C LYS A 119 -6.38 -3.83 15.92
N PRO A 120 -6.52 -4.95 16.65
CA PRO A 120 -5.41 -5.57 17.37
C PRO A 120 -4.24 -5.96 16.46
N PHE A 121 -4.51 -6.23 15.20
CA PHE A 121 -3.49 -6.55 14.20
C PHE A 121 -2.45 -5.43 13.99
N LEU A 122 -2.74 -4.19 14.37
CA LEU A 122 -1.79 -3.07 14.28
C LEU A 122 -0.67 -3.18 15.33
N GLU A 123 -0.88 -3.94 16.41
CA GLU A 123 0.19 -4.26 17.36
C GLU A 123 0.83 -5.64 17.10
N ILE A 124 0.02 -6.62 16.69
CA ILE A 124 0.46 -8.01 16.53
C ILE A 124 1.39 -8.16 15.31
N ALA A 125 1.01 -7.59 14.17
CA ALA A 125 1.85 -7.66 12.96
C ALA A 125 3.27 -7.13 13.24
N PRO A 126 4.35 -7.86 12.85
CA PRO A 126 5.72 -7.46 13.13
C PRO A 126 6.09 -6.09 12.56
N TYR A 127 5.51 -5.70 11.43
CA TYR A 127 5.72 -4.40 10.82
C TYR A 127 4.41 -3.71 10.44
N LEU A 128 4.42 -2.37 10.55
CA LEU A 128 3.48 -1.51 9.85
C LEU A 128 4.26 -0.71 8.81
N ILE A 129 3.78 -0.71 7.57
CA ILE A 129 4.28 0.20 6.53
C ILE A 129 3.25 1.29 6.34
N VAL A 130 3.60 2.51 6.72
CA VAL A 130 2.77 3.68 6.47
C VAL A 130 3.27 4.35 5.19
N VAL A 131 2.41 4.36 4.18
CA VAL A 131 2.72 5.01 2.91
C VAL A 131 2.17 6.42 2.92
N PHE A 132 3.04 7.39 2.67
CA PHE A 132 2.69 8.79 2.52
C PHE A 132 2.78 9.20 1.06
N ARG A 133 1.84 10.02 0.66
CA ARG A 133 1.88 10.73 -0.61
C ARG A 133 2.51 12.11 -0.38
N ILE A 134 3.55 12.41 -1.12
CA ILE A 134 4.17 13.73 -1.13
C ILE A 134 3.35 14.59 -2.09
N ASN A 135 2.72 15.64 -1.61
CA ASN A 135 1.82 16.49 -2.39
C ASN A 135 2.50 17.74 -2.97
N SER A 136 3.70 18.06 -2.47
CA SER A 136 4.53 19.15 -2.99
C SER A 136 6.00 18.90 -2.68
N ILE A 137 6.87 19.40 -3.54
CA ILE A 137 8.32 19.42 -3.36
C ILE A 137 8.80 20.87 -3.32
N THR A 138 9.92 21.09 -2.64
CA THR A 138 10.57 22.42 -2.58
C THR A 138 12.00 22.25 -3.07
N GLU A 139 12.30 22.86 -4.20
CA GLU A 139 13.64 22.91 -4.81
C GLU A 139 14.01 24.37 -5.02
N ASP A 140 15.25 24.74 -4.73
CA ASP A 140 15.78 26.11 -4.86
C ASP A 140 14.93 27.22 -4.23
N GLY A 141 14.16 26.88 -3.18
CA GLY A 141 13.29 27.80 -2.45
C GLY A 141 11.89 27.97 -3.06
N GLU A 142 11.61 27.38 -4.19
CA GLU A 142 10.29 27.34 -4.83
C GLU A 142 9.56 26.04 -4.46
N THR A 143 8.26 26.15 -4.15
CA THR A 143 7.42 24.99 -3.83
C THR A 143 6.42 24.76 -4.95
N GLU A 144 6.44 23.55 -5.52
CA GLU A 144 5.52 23.14 -6.56
C GLU A 144 4.73 21.88 -6.18
N PRO A 145 3.49 21.72 -6.66
CA PRO A 145 2.72 20.50 -6.44
C PRO A 145 3.32 19.33 -7.23
N THR A 146 3.22 18.10 -6.66
CA THR A 146 3.57 16.88 -7.38
C THR A 146 2.46 16.45 -8.32
N TYR A 147 2.82 16.06 -9.56
CA TYR A 147 1.87 15.64 -10.58
C TYR A 147 1.44 14.19 -10.40
N TYR A 148 0.13 13.92 -10.54
CA TYR A 148 -0.43 12.56 -10.49
C TYR A 148 0.05 11.76 -9.28
N SER A 149 0.23 12.45 -8.13
CA SER A 149 0.83 11.83 -6.94
C SER A 149 -0.04 10.71 -6.35
N GLN A 150 -1.36 10.82 -6.46
CA GLN A 150 -2.27 9.81 -5.94
C GLN A 150 -2.23 8.53 -6.78
N GLU A 151 -2.25 8.64 -8.09
CA GLU A 151 -2.16 7.55 -9.04
C GLU A 151 -0.80 6.86 -8.94
N SER A 152 0.27 7.64 -8.90
CA SER A 152 1.65 7.15 -8.77
C SER A 152 1.85 6.34 -7.50
N VAL A 153 1.39 6.84 -6.34
CA VAL A 153 1.47 6.13 -5.07
C VAL A 153 0.59 4.88 -5.09
N GLY A 154 -0.59 4.93 -5.73
CA GLY A 154 -1.46 3.76 -5.91
C GLY A 154 -0.76 2.63 -6.68
N ILE A 155 -0.04 2.95 -7.76
CA ILE A 155 0.76 1.97 -8.53
C ILE A 155 1.89 1.40 -7.66
N ALA A 156 2.64 2.25 -6.95
CA ALA A 156 3.72 1.82 -6.06
C ALA A 156 3.20 0.89 -4.94
N VAL A 157 2.04 1.19 -4.35
CA VAL A 157 1.38 0.32 -3.36
C VAL A 157 0.97 -1.01 -3.98
N GLY A 158 0.47 -1.03 -5.20
CA GLY A 158 0.14 -2.27 -5.93
C GLY A 158 1.37 -3.18 -6.08
N LEU A 159 2.52 -2.62 -6.48
CA LEU A 159 3.79 -3.35 -6.57
C LEU A 159 4.29 -3.82 -5.19
N LEU A 160 4.15 -2.99 -4.14
CA LEU A 160 4.49 -3.38 -2.77
C LEU A 160 3.71 -4.62 -2.32
N LEU A 161 2.39 -4.62 -2.52
CA LEU A 161 1.52 -5.72 -2.14
C LEU A 161 1.84 -7.00 -2.91
N ALA A 162 2.13 -6.89 -4.21
CA ALA A 162 2.55 -8.02 -5.04
C ALA A 162 3.88 -8.60 -4.57
N ALA A 163 4.87 -7.75 -4.30
CA ALA A 163 6.19 -8.18 -3.82
C ALA A 163 6.11 -8.88 -2.45
N LEU A 164 5.38 -8.29 -1.48
CA LEU A 164 5.19 -8.89 -0.15
C LEU A 164 4.47 -10.25 -0.26
N HIS A 165 3.44 -10.34 -1.08
CA HIS A 165 2.72 -11.60 -1.29
C HIS A 165 3.58 -12.67 -1.97
N ASN A 166 4.40 -12.30 -2.95
CA ASN A 166 5.35 -13.20 -3.61
C ASN A 166 6.40 -13.77 -2.63
N MET A 167 6.72 -13.04 -1.58
CA MET A 167 7.60 -13.49 -0.49
C MET A 167 6.87 -14.26 0.62
N GLY A 168 5.59 -14.59 0.45
CA GLY A 168 4.79 -15.34 1.42
C GLY A 168 4.33 -14.50 2.63
N LEU A 169 4.33 -13.19 2.52
CA LEU A 169 3.87 -12.28 3.57
C LEU A 169 2.41 -11.85 3.35
N ALA A 170 1.65 -11.82 4.43
CA ALA A 170 0.28 -11.33 4.46
C ALA A 170 0.24 -9.82 4.66
N THR A 171 -0.78 -9.19 4.08
CA THR A 171 -1.01 -7.75 4.15
C THR A 171 -2.48 -7.41 4.29
N LEU A 172 -2.74 -6.22 4.82
CA LEU A 172 -4.03 -5.53 4.80
C LEU A 172 -3.78 -4.08 4.38
N THR A 173 -4.59 -3.54 3.47
CA THR A 173 -4.66 -2.09 3.24
C THR A 173 -5.67 -1.50 4.21
N HIS A 174 -5.20 -0.71 5.17
CA HIS A 174 -6.02 -0.08 6.20
C HIS A 174 -6.00 1.44 6.04
N THR A 175 -7.18 2.05 6.03
CA THR A 175 -7.36 3.49 5.79
C THR A 175 -8.34 4.08 6.82
N PRO A 176 -7.98 4.13 8.11
CA PRO A 176 -8.80 4.78 9.13
C PRO A 176 -8.92 6.28 8.80
N SER A 177 -10.12 6.80 8.67
CA SER A 177 -10.31 8.19 8.22
C SER A 177 -10.87 9.07 9.34
N PRO A 178 -10.24 10.24 9.59
CA PRO A 178 -9.04 10.81 8.96
C PRO A 178 -7.73 10.18 9.46
N MET A 179 -6.71 10.09 8.60
CA MET A 179 -5.41 9.47 8.93
C MET A 179 -4.34 10.46 9.41
N LYS A 180 -4.71 11.71 9.70
CA LYS A 180 -3.75 12.77 10.08
C LYS A 180 -2.90 12.42 11.31
N PHE A 181 -3.44 11.63 12.24
CA PHE A 181 -2.72 11.14 13.42
C PHE A 181 -1.43 10.39 13.05
N LEU A 182 -1.37 9.71 11.89
CA LEU A 182 -0.15 9.03 11.42
C LEU A 182 0.98 10.01 11.13
N GLN A 183 0.66 11.17 10.55
CA GLN A 183 1.63 12.23 10.30
C GLN A 183 2.19 12.78 11.63
N GLU A 184 1.32 12.97 12.61
CA GLU A 184 1.67 13.50 13.94
C GLU A 184 2.51 12.51 14.74
N ILE A 185 2.08 11.25 14.85
CA ILE A 185 2.79 10.19 15.60
C ILE A 185 4.17 9.92 15.00
N LEU A 186 4.28 9.93 13.66
CA LEU A 186 5.52 9.61 12.95
C LEU A 186 6.39 10.82 12.64
N GLY A 187 6.00 12.02 13.11
CA GLY A 187 6.76 13.25 12.92
C GLY A 187 7.00 13.63 11.47
N ARG A 188 6.00 13.37 10.58
CA ARG A 188 6.17 13.63 9.16
C ARG A 188 5.83 15.08 8.79
N PRO A 189 6.53 15.68 7.81
CA PRO A 189 6.28 17.05 7.37
C PRO A 189 4.90 17.21 6.74
N LYS A 190 4.38 18.44 6.66
CA LYS A 190 3.02 18.74 6.21
C LYS A 190 2.74 18.34 4.76
N ASN A 191 3.75 18.29 3.91
CA ASN A 191 3.64 17.86 2.53
C ASN A 191 3.60 16.33 2.34
N GLU A 192 3.85 15.54 3.39
CA GLU A 192 3.67 14.09 3.41
C GLU A 192 2.28 13.75 3.97
N VAL A 193 1.35 13.43 3.11
CA VAL A 193 -0.04 13.10 3.47
C VAL A 193 -0.21 11.59 3.57
N PRO A 194 -0.72 11.03 4.68
CA PRO A 194 -0.95 9.60 4.79
C PRO A 194 -1.87 9.08 3.68
N PHE A 195 -1.45 8.01 3.00
CA PHE A 195 -2.18 7.40 1.90
C PHE A 195 -2.79 6.04 2.31
N VAL A 196 -2.00 5.19 2.94
CA VAL A 196 -2.46 3.88 3.42
C VAL A 196 -1.53 3.36 4.54
N LEU A 197 -2.09 2.63 5.49
CA LEU A 197 -1.40 1.89 6.53
C LEU A 197 -1.47 0.40 6.22
N ILE A 198 -0.32 -0.28 6.18
CA ILE A 198 -0.22 -1.69 5.76
C ILE A 198 0.47 -2.49 6.87
N PRO A 199 -0.28 -3.24 7.70
CA PRO A 199 0.29 -4.29 8.53
C PRO A 199 0.88 -5.39 7.64
N VAL A 200 2.08 -5.87 8.01
CA VAL A 200 2.83 -6.89 7.26
C VAL A 200 3.36 -7.93 8.22
N GLY A 201 3.16 -9.20 7.90
CA GLY A 201 3.64 -10.32 8.69
C GLY A 201 3.18 -11.65 8.14
N PHE A 202 3.38 -12.71 8.90
CA PHE A 202 2.78 -14.01 8.59
C PHE A 202 1.35 -14.06 9.14
N PRO A 203 0.42 -14.75 8.47
CA PRO A 203 -0.90 -15.00 9.04
C PRO A 203 -0.77 -15.87 10.30
N ALA A 204 -1.72 -15.74 11.22
CA ALA A 204 -1.87 -16.68 12.32
C ALA A 204 -2.17 -18.09 11.79
N GLU A 205 -1.89 -19.14 12.55
CA GLU A 205 -2.03 -20.54 12.13
C GLU A 205 -3.45 -20.88 11.65
N ASN A 206 -4.47 -20.33 12.30
CA ASN A 206 -5.88 -20.56 11.96
C ASN A 206 -6.54 -19.31 11.34
N ALA A 207 -5.76 -18.43 10.70
CA ALA A 207 -6.28 -17.21 10.11
C ALA A 207 -7.37 -17.49 9.08
N LYS A 208 -8.46 -16.76 9.18
CA LYS A 208 -9.60 -16.84 8.26
C LYS A 208 -9.75 -15.55 7.49
N VAL A 209 -10.32 -15.66 6.31
CA VAL A 209 -10.64 -14.51 5.45
C VAL A 209 -12.09 -14.61 4.99
N PRO A 210 -12.78 -13.48 4.78
CA PRO A 210 -14.16 -13.49 4.29
C PRO A 210 -14.30 -14.27 2.98
N ASP A 211 -15.33 -15.06 2.85
CA ASP A 211 -15.67 -15.72 1.58
C ASP A 211 -16.34 -14.72 0.64
N ILE A 212 -15.52 -14.05 -0.17
CA ILE A 212 -15.93 -13.06 -1.15
C ILE A 212 -15.34 -13.37 -2.52
N ARG A 213 -16.12 -13.11 -3.59
CA ARG A 213 -15.65 -13.29 -4.95
C ARG A 213 -14.99 -12.04 -5.51
N ARG A 214 -14.09 -12.22 -6.44
CA ARG A 214 -13.66 -11.16 -7.37
C ARG A 214 -14.58 -11.16 -8.58
N LYS A 215 -14.63 -10.04 -9.28
CA LYS A 215 -15.28 -9.95 -10.58
C LYS A 215 -14.61 -10.89 -11.58
N SER A 216 -15.39 -11.42 -12.52
CA SER A 216 -14.86 -12.19 -13.66
C SER A 216 -14.15 -11.27 -14.66
N LEU A 217 -13.42 -11.86 -15.61
CA LEU A 217 -12.73 -11.09 -16.65
C LEU A 217 -13.73 -10.28 -17.49
N GLU A 218 -14.87 -10.84 -17.81
CA GLU A 218 -15.94 -10.20 -18.60
C GLU A 218 -16.57 -9.00 -17.86
N GLU A 219 -16.53 -9.01 -16.50
CA GLU A 219 -17.03 -7.90 -15.69
C GLU A 219 -16.03 -6.71 -15.61
N ILE A 220 -14.77 -6.90 -16.00
CA ILE A 220 -13.69 -5.89 -15.86
C ILE A 220 -13.00 -5.51 -17.16
N MET A 221 -13.20 -6.27 -18.26
CA MET A 221 -12.55 -6.05 -19.54
C MET A 221 -13.59 -5.80 -20.63
N CYS A 222 -13.29 -4.87 -21.52
CA CYS A 222 -14.00 -4.65 -22.76
C CYS A 222 -12.97 -4.60 -23.91
N VAL A 223 -13.25 -5.32 -25.00
CA VAL A 223 -12.46 -5.25 -26.23
C VAL A 223 -13.28 -4.47 -27.25
N VAL A 224 -12.69 -3.43 -27.83
CA VAL A 224 -13.30 -2.56 -28.87
C VAL A 224 -12.48 -2.61 -30.14
#